data_8d88249ee06476dcb6a34b9d1b02d225
#
_entry.id   8d88249ee06476dcb6a34b9d1b02d225
#
_cell.length_a   1.000
_cell.length_b   1.000
_cell.length_c   1.000
_cell.angle_alpha   90.00
_cell.angle_beta   90.00
_cell.angle_gamma   90.00
#
_symmetry.space_group_name_H-M   'P 1'
#
loop_
_entity.id
_entity.type
_entity.pdbx_description
1 polymer ?
#
loop_
_entity_poly.entity_id
_entity_poly.type
_entity_poly.pdbx_seq_one_letter_code
_entity_poly.pdbx_strand_id
1 'polypeptide(L)'
;MTKTRTLVPLALAVAFATNASAACLSDAQAAELAAHYLSRQPAANPEGLSDADGACSRAKLNALLAPRLGKVVGYKAGLTNPAVQKRFNTDKPVWGKLYEGMIEQSGASVPAAFGARPLFEADMLVRVKDAAINQASTPYEVLQHIDQVIPFIELPDLVVQAPAQLNGPGVAAINVGARLGVAGQPIAVPATRGERYALLDALERMQVQLTNNQGQLLASGKGSDILGQPLNAVVWIAQAL
;
A
#
# COMPACT_ATOMS: atom_id res chain seq x y z
N MET A 1 44.57 13.57 69.31
CA MET A 1 43.39 12.91 68.79
C MET A 1 43.20 13.33 67.35
N THR A 2 43.69 12.53 66.41
CA THR A 2 43.74 12.81 65.00
C THR A 2 42.54 12.10 64.34
N LYS A 3 41.59 12.87 63.78
CA LYS A 3 40.43 12.29 63.09
C LYS A 3 40.76 12.05 61.62
N THR A 4 40.88 10.79 61.24
CA THR A 4 41.05 10.35 59.87
C THR A 4 39.70 10.43 59.15
N ARG A 5 39.59 11.26 58.08
CA ARG A 5 38.41 11.36 57.21
C ARG A 5 38.58 10.37 56.05
N THR A 6 37.76 9.35 56.02
CA THR A 6 37.66 8.39 54.90
C THR A 6 36.84 9.02 53.79
N LEU A 7 37.43 9.22 52.60
CA LEU A 7 36.74 9.63 51.39
C LEU A 7 36.18 8.37 50.69
N VAL A 8 34.87 8.31 50.54
CA VAL A 8 34.19 7.26 49.74
C VAL A 8 34.05 7.77 48.30
N PRO A 9 34.60 7.09 47.30
CA PRO A 9 34.42 7.51 45.92
C PRO A 9 32.99 7.21 45.44
N LEU A 10 32.28 8.24 45.00
CA LEU A 10 30.98 8.13 44.35
C LEU A 10 31.19 7.71 42.87
N ALA A 11 30.95 6.44 42.54
CA ALA A 11 31.01 5.98 41.18
C ALA A 11 29.72 6.39 40.43
N LEU A 12 29.87 7.33 39.49
CA LEU A 12 28.78 7.77 38.60
C LEU A 12 28.62 6.74 37.51
N ALA A 13 27.59 5.89 37.59
CA ALA A 13 27.20 4.97 36.53
C ALA A 13 26.48 5.76 35.40
N VAL A 14 27.17 6.02 34.31
CA VAL A 14 26.58 6.57 33.10
C VAL A 14 25.84 5.43 32.39
N ALA A 15 24.51 5.39 32.50
CA ALA A 15 23.66 4.52 31.71
C ALA A 15 23.60 5.06 30.28
N PHE A 16 24.30 4.41 29.36
CA PHE A 16 24.09 4.64 27.93
C PHE A 16 22.71 4.05 27.55
N ALA A 17 21.72 4.92 27.41
CA ALA A 17 20.50 4.57 26.72
C ALA A 17 20.85 4.30 25.25
N THR A 18 20.98 3.03 24.88
CA THR A 18 21.02 2.65 23.48
C THR A 18 19.64 2.95 22.91
N ASN A 19 19.51 4.05 22.16
CA ASN A 19 18.37 4.22 21.28
C ASN A 19 18.39 3.03 20.32
N ALA A 20 17.55 2.04 20.59
CA ALA A 20 17.27 1.00 19.61
C ALA A 20 16.62 1.72 18.43
N SER A 21 17.40 2.05 17.39
CA SER A 21 16.87 2.43 16.10
C SER A 21 15.98 1.27 15.66
N ALA A 22 14.70 1.53 15.43
CA ALA A 22 13.82 0.51 14.87
C ALA A 22 14.49 -0.02 13.60
N ALA A 23 14.59 -1.30 13.49
CA ALA A 23 15.20 -1.96 12.35
C ALA A 23 14.09 -2.62 11.52
N CYS A 24 14.35 -2.76 10.22
CA CYS A 24 13.59 -3.64 9.34
C CYS A 24 13.24 -4.95 10.07
N LEU A 25 12.07 -5.52 9.83
CA LEU A 25 11.70 -6.82 10.39
C LEU A 25 12.86 -7.81 10.24
N SER A 26 13.17 -8.54 11.29
CA SER A 26 14.13 -9.64 11.21
C SER A 26 13.66 -10.69 10.19
N ASP A 27 14.55 -11.54 9.71
CA ASP A 27 14.17 -12.59 8.76
C ASP A 27 13.14 -13.55 9.36
N ALA A 28 13.22 -13.82 10.67
CA ALA A 28 12.24 -14.63 11.39
C ALA A 28 10.85 -13.97 11.41
N GLN A 29 10.78 -12.67 11.73
CA GLN A 29 9.50 -11.91 11.72
C GLN A 29 8.91 -11.81 10.32
N ALA A 30 9.73 -11.59 9.29
CA ALA A 30 9.28 -11.56 7.90
C ALA A 30 8.76 -12.95 7.45
N ALA A 31 9.42 -14.04 7.86
CA ALA A 31 8.98 -15.41 7.56
C ALA A 31 7.66 -15.74 8.28
N GLU A 32 7.49 -15.32 9.53
CA GLU A 32 6.23 -15.46 10.27
C GLU A 32 5.10 -14.69 9.59
N LEU A 33 5.33 -13.43 9.23
CA LEU A 33 4.35 -12.61 8.51
C LEU A 33 3.95 -13.27 7.17
N ALA A 34 4.91 -13.80 6.42
CA ALA A 34 4.63 -14.51 5.17
C ALA A 34 3.81 -15.79 5.41
N ALA A 35 4.12 -16.57 6.46
CA ALA A 35 3.35 -17.75 6.83
C ALA A 35 1.89 -17.40 7.21
N HIS A 36 1.70 -16.34 7.98
CA HIS A 36 0.38 -15.83 8.33
C HIS A 36 -0.40 -15.33 7.11
N TYR A 37 0.26 -14.61 6.20
CA TYR A 37 -0.33 -14.20 4.93
C TYR A 37 -0.82 -15.43 4.14
N LEU A 38 0.01 -16.45 3.98
CA LEU A 38 -0.33 -17.66 3.21
C LEU A 38 -1.44 -18.50 3.87
N SER A 39 -1.43 -18.60 5.20
CA SER A 39 -2.45 -19.33 5.97
C SER A 39 -3.73 -18.54 6.25
N ARG A 40 -3.79 -17.26 5.85
CA ARG A 40 -4.93 -16.36 6.13
C ARG A 40 -5.20 -16.20 7.62
N GLN A 41 -4.15 -16.12 8.41
CA GLN A 41 -4.23 -15.90 9.85
C GLN A 41 -3.66 -14.53 10.21
N PRO A 42 -4.20 -13.85 11.23
CA PRO A 42 -3.65 -12.56 11.63
C PRO A 42 -2.24 -12.69 12.21
N ALA A 43 -1.29 -11.91 11.67
CA ALA A 43 0.08 -11.79 12.17
C ALA A 43 0.20 -10.72 13.27
N ALA A 44 1.31 -10.72 14.00
CA ALA A 44 1.65 -9.59 14.87
C ALA A 44 1.81 -8.29 14.05
N ASN A 45 1.45 -7.16 14.64
CA ASN A 45 1.63 -5.87 13.98
C ASN A 45 3.13 -5.56 13.84
N PRO A 46 3.59 -5.07 12.66
CA PRO A 46 4.88 -4.42 12.54
C PRO A 46 4.85 -3.09 13.32
N GLU A 47 5.73 -2.95 14.31
CA GLU A 47 5.74 -1.78 15.20
C GLU A 47 7.09 -1.08 15.18
N GLY A 48 7.11 0.22 15.53
CA GLY A 48 8.33 1.00 15.69
C GLY A 48 9.13 1.24 14.41
N LEU A 49 8.55 1.00 13.23
CA LEU A 49 9.23 1.13 11.94
C LEU A 49 9.33 2.58 11.49
N SER A 50 10.50 2.97 10.99
CA SER A 50 10.66 4.14 10.12
C SER A 50 10.18 3.82 8.69
N ASP A 51 10.08 4.82 7.82
CA ASP A 51 9.74 4.61 6.41
C ASP A 51 10.73 3.68 5.69
N ALA A 52 12.01 3.83 5.99
CA ALA A 52 13.06 2.97 5.44
C ALA A 52 12.91 1.53 5.93
N ASP A 53 12.56 1.33 7.22
CA ASP A 53 12.32 0.00 7.79
C ASP A 53 11.06 -0.65 7.21
N GLY A 54 10.00 0.13 6.99
CA GLY A 54 8.79 -0.34 6.31
C GLY A 54 9.07 -0.80 4.87
N ALA A 55 9.85 -0.02 4.12
CA ALA A 55 10.27 -0.38 2.76
C ALA A 55 11.16 -1.64 2.73
N CYS A 56 12.12 -1.75 3.64
CA CYS A 56 12.98 -2.91 3.79
C CYS A 56 12.17 -4.16 4.19
N SER A 57 11.26 -4.03 5.15
CA SER A 57 10.38 -5.12 5.60
C SER A 57 9.49 -5.63 4.47
N ARG A 58 8.92 -4.71 3.67
CA ARG A 58 8.17 -5.03 2.46
C ARG A 58 9.02 -5.84 1.47
N ALA A 59 10.28 -5.45 1.27
CA ALA A 59 11.18 -6.16 0.36
C ALA A 59 11.40 -7.61 0.81
N LYS A 60 11.62 -7.85 2.12
CA LYS A 60 11.74 -9.19 2.69
C LYS A 60 10.46 -10.01 2.53
N LEU A 61 9.31 -9.44 2.89
CA LEU A 61 8.02 -10.11 2.72
C LEU A 61 7.79 -10.50 1.26
N ASN A 62 8.01 -9.58 0.33
CA ASN A 62 7.81 -9.83 -1.10
C ASN A 62 8.75 -10.92 -1.63
N ALA A 63 10.00 -11.00 -1.16
CA ALA A 63 10.94 -12.07 -1.54
C ALA A 63 10.42 -13.45 -1.11
N LEU A 64 9.77 -13.54 0.06
CA LEU A 64 9.19 -14.79 0.57
C LEU A 64 7.89 -15.18 -0.13
N LEU A 65 7.08 -14.20 -0.57
CA LEU A 65 5.79 -14.44 -1.23
C LEU A 65 5.93 -14.71 -2.73
N ALA A 66 6.90 -14.11 -3.41
CA ALA A 66 7.07 -14.22 -4.86
C ALA A 66 7.06 -15.68 -5.40
N PRO A 67 7.71 -16.68 -4.77
CA PRO A 67 7.68 -18.06 -5.25
C PRO A 67 6.28 -18.70 -5.26
N ARG A 68 5.33 -18.12 -4.50
CA ARG A 68 3.94 -18.61 -4.38
C ARG A 68 2.96 -17.80 -5.20
N LEU A 69 3.25 -16.52 -5.45
CA LEU A 69 2.34 -15.59 -6.09
C LEU A 69 2.66 -15.33 -7.58
N GLY A 70 3.78 -15.84 -8.06
CA GLY A 70 4.20 -15.66 -9.45
C GLY A 70 5.01 -14.39 -9.68
N LYS A 71 5.01 -13.89 -10.91
CA LYS A 71 5.77 -12.70 -11.31
C LYS A 71 5.10 -11.42 -10.83
N VAL A 72 5.91 -10.40 -10.60
CA VAL A 72 5.40 -9.04 -10.39
C VAL A 72 4.81 -8.54 -11.72
N VAL A 73 3.55 -8.14 -11.69
CA VAL A 73 2.81 -7.61 -12.86
C VAL A 73 2.48 -6.13 -12.72
N GLY A 74 2.70 -5.55 -11.54
CA GLY A 74 2.45 -4.13 -11.32
C GLY A 74 2.75 -3.68 -9.88
N TYR A 75 2.35 -2.45 -9.63
CA TYR A 75 2.49 -1.77 -8.35
C TYR A 75 1.17 -1.12 -7.97
N LYS A 76 0.90 -0.98 -6.68
CA LYS A 76 -0.24 -0.25 -6.17
C LYS A 76 0.22 0.90 -5.27
N ALA A 77 -0.47 2.04 -5.32
CA ALA A 77 -0.43 3.06 -4.29
C ALA A 77 -1.53 2.79 -3.26
N GLY A 78 -1.23 2.97 -2.00
CA GLY A 78 -2.21 2.99 -0.92
C GLY A 78 -2.08 4.27 -0.11
N LEU A 79 -3.05 4.55 0.76
CA LEU A 79 -3.11 5.77 1.56
C LEU A 79 -3.08 7.04 0.67
N THR A 80 -3.83 7.02 -0.44
CA THR A 80 -3.86 8.10 -1.43
C THR A 80 -4.86 9.21 -1.08
N ASN A 81 -5.70 9.00 -0.06
CA ASN A 81 -6.64 9.99 0.45
C ASN A 81 -6.09 10.65 1.73
N PRO A 82 -6.08 12.00 1.85
CA PRO A 82 -5.55 12.70 3.02
C PRO A 82 -6.22 12.31 4.35
N ALA A 83 -7.52 12.01 4.35
CA ALA A 83 -8.22 11.55 5.56
C ALA A 83 -7.76 10.16 6.00
N VAL A 84 -7.48 9.28 5.02
CA VAL A 84 -6.92 7.94 5.28
C VAL A 84 -5.46 8.06 5.76
N GLN A 85 -4.65 8.92 5.15
CA GLN A 85 -3.28 9.20 5.63
C GLN A 85 -3.28 9.60 7.10
N LYS A 86 -4.15 10.53 7.48
CA LYS A 86 -4.28 10.99 8.86
C LYS A 86 -4.64 9.85 9.83
N ARG A 87 -5.53 8.93 9.40
CA ARG A 87 -5.91 7.74 10.18
C ARG A 87 -4.71 6.80 10.43
N PHE A 88 -3.81 6.67 9.45
CA PHE A 88 -2.62 5.84 9.54
C PHE A 88 -1.37 6.63 9.98
N ASN A 89 -1.55 7.80 10.57
CA ASN A 89 -0.48 8.66 11.07
C ASN A 89 0.67 8.82 10.07
N THR A 90 0.32 9.20 8.83
CA THR A 90 1.27 9.49 7.75
C THR A 90 0.78 10.70 6.96
N ASP A 91 1.68 11.36 6.23
CA ASP A 91 1.41 12.50 5.36
C ASP A 91 1.65 12.20 3.87
N LYS A 92 1.91 10.93 3.55
CA LYS A 92 2.23 10.49 2.19
C LYS A 92 1.63 9.12 1.89
N PRO A 93 1.47 8.80 0.60
CA PRO A 93 1.11 7.46 0.17
C PRO A 93 2.20 6.43 0.51
N VAL A 94 1.84 5.17 0.37
CA VAL A 94 2.75 4.02 0.40
C VAL A 94 2.51 3.17 -0.85
N TRP A 95 3.47 2.30 -1.20
CA TRP A 95 3.30 1.44 -2.37
C TRP A 95 3.58 -0.03 -2.06
N GLY A 96 2.99 -0.93 -2.85
CA GLY A 96 3.17 -2.37 -2.78
C GLY A 96 3.28 -2.99 -4.17
N LYS A 97 3.68 -4.26 -4.23
CA LYS A 97 3.77 -5.05 -5.46
C LYS A 97 2.49 -5.83 -5.69
N LEU A 98 2.08 -5.91 -6.96
CA LEU A 98 1.03 -6.80 -7.45
C LEU A 98 1.68 -7.97 -8.20
N TYR A 99 1.16 -9.16 -7.97
CA TYR A 99 1.62 -10.41 -8.57
C TYR A 99 0.56 -11.02 -9.49
N GLU A 100 0.97 -11.87 -10.44
CA GLU A 100 0.07 -12.53 -11.41
C GLU A 100 -1.15 -13.17 -10.75
N GLY A 101 -0.95 -13.86 -9.62
CA GLY A 101 -2.04 -14.54 -8.90
C GLY A 101 -2.98 -13.62 -8.12
N MET A 102 -2.83 -12.29 -8.22
CA MET A 102 -3.66 -11.32 -7.50
C MET A 102 -4.74 -10.68 -8.38
N ILE A 103 -4.72 -10.86 -9.69
CA ILE A 103 -5.62 -10.18 -10.62
C ILE A 103 -6.60 -11.19 -11.22
N GLU A 104 -7.83 -11.11 -10.78
CA GLU A 104 -8.96 -11.89 -11.28
C GLU A 104 -9.73 -11.13 -12.38
N GLN A 105 -10.46 -11.85 -13.20
CA GLN A 105 -11.29 -11.28 -14.25
C GLN A 105 -12.72 -11.01 -13.76
N SER A 106 -13.41 -10.07 -14.40
CA SER A 106 -14.82 -9.78 -14.12
C SER A 106 -15.66 -11.06 -14.18
N GLY A 107 -16.52 -11.25 -13.18
CA GLY A 107 -17.31 -12.46 -12.99
C GLY A 107 -16.66 -13.52 -12.11
N ALA A 108 -15.44 -13.30 -11.61
CA ALA A 108 -14.80 -14.22 -10.68
C ALA A 108 -15.62 -14.37 -9.38
N SER A 109 -15.59 -15.57 -8.83
CA SER A 109 -16.15 -15.86 -7.51
C SER A 109 -15.01 -15.98 -6.50
N VAL A 110 -15.00 -15.09 -5.52
CA VAL A 110 -13.97 -15.04 -4.47
C VAL A 110 -14.61 -15.41 -3.13
N PRO A 111 -14.05 -16.37 -2.36
CA PRO A 111 -14.52 -16.68 -1.02
C PRO A 111 -14.42 -15.45 -0.11
N ALA A 112 -15.43 -15.18 0.72
CA ALA A 112 -15.40 -14.06 1.66
C ALA A 112 -14.21 -14.13 2.65
N ALA A 113 -13.72 -15.34 2.96
CA ALA A 113 -12.54 -15.59 3.76
C ALA A 113 -11.25 -15.66 2.92
N PHE A 114 -11.06 -14.77 1.94
CA PHE A 114 -9.87 -14.74 1.09
C PHE A 114 -8.61 -14.27 1.83
N GLY A 115 -8.74 -13.61 2.96
CA GLY A 115 -7.66 -13.09 3.79
C GLY A 115 -7.90 -13.26 5.29
N ALA A 116 -6.97 -12.79 6.11
CA ALA A 116 -7.08 -12.75 7.57
C ALA A 116 -7.97 -11.59 8.05
N ARG A 117 -7.89 -10.46 7.36
CA ARG A 117 -8.66 -9.22 7.60
C ARG A 117 -9.12 -8.66 6.26
N PRO A 118 -10.01 -9.39 5.56
CA PRO A 118 -10.43 -9.03 4.21
C PRO A 118 -11.21 -7.71 4.19
N LEU A 119 -10.87 -6.89 3.21
CA LEU A 119 -11.56 -5.65 2.89
C LEU A 119 -11.99 -5.67 1.42
N PHE A 120 -12.74 -4.66 1.00
CA PHE A 120 -13.02 -4.38 -0.41
C PHE A 120 -12.97 -2.87 -0.63
N GLU A 121 -12.40 -2.46 -1.76
CA GLU A 121 -12.21 -1.06 -2.13
C GLU A 121 -12.57 -0.90 -3.61
N ALA A 122 -13.19 0.24 -3.94
CA ALA A 122 -13.38 0.62 -5.32
C ALA A 122 -12.12 1.37 -5.77
N ASP A 123 -11.49 0.87 -6.81
CA ASP A 123 -10.20 1.37 -7.29
C ASP A 123 -10.13 1.33 -8.82
N MET A 124 -8.99 1.65 -9.39
CA MET A 124 -8.71 1.52 -10.80
C MET A 124 -7.28 1.04 -11.05
N LEU A 125 -7.10 0.31 -12.14
CA LEU A 125 -5.80 0.00 -12.69
C LEU A 125 -5.54 0.85 -13.93
N VAL A 126 -4.27 1.11 -14.21
CA VAL A 126 -3.81 1.60 -15.51
C VAL A 126 -2.87 0.58 -16.14
N ARG A 127 -3.00 0.35 -17.44
CA ARG A 127 -2.05 -0.49 -18.16
C ARG A 127 -0.95 0.36 -18.75
N VAL A 128 0.27 0.15 -18.24
CA VAL A 128 1.47 0.83 -18.74
C VAL A 128 1.88 0.23 -20.07
N LYS A 129 2.14 1.06 -21.08
CA LYS A 129 2.56 0.61 -22.40
C LYS A 129 4.06 0.73 -22.64
N ASP A 130 4.76 1.63 -21.94
CA ASP A 130 6.18 1.83 -22.10
C ASP A 130 6.87 2.38 -20.84
N ALA A 131 8.20 2.22 -20.76
CA ALA A 131 9.01 2.58 -19.61
C ALA A 131 9.18 4.09 -19.38
N ALA A 132 8.83 4.95 -20.36
CA ALA A 132 8.96 6.39 -20.21
C ALA A 132 7.95 6.94 -19.18
N ILE A 133 6.97 6.16 -18.76
CA ILE A 133 6.09 6.48 -17.63
C ILE A 133 6.88 6.84 -16.36
N ASN A 134 8.08 6.28 -16.17
CA ASN A 134 8.93 6.57 -15.02
C ASN A 134 9.44 8.02 -14.98
N GLN A 135 9.30 8.77 -16.07
CA GLN A 135 9.66 10.19 -16.17
C GLN A 135 8.44 11.11 -16.15
N ALA A 136 7.22 10.54 -16.09
CA ALA A 136 6.01 11.31 -16.04
C ALA A 136 5.91 12.08 -14.71
N SER A 137 5.73 13.39 -14.79
CA SER A 137 5.61 14.32 -13.67
C SER A 137 4.21 14.91 -13.52
N THR A 138 3.34 14.67 -14.49
CA THR A 138 1.96 15.15 -14.54
C THR A 138 0.99 14.04 -14.94
N PRO A 139 -0.30 14.11 -14.52
CA PRO A 139 -1.34 13.22 -14.98
C PRO A 139 -1.48 13.13 -16.51
N TYR A 140 -1.27 14.24 -17.21
CA TYR A 140 -1.31 14.23 -18.69
C TYR A 140 -0.17 13.43 -19.30
N GLU A 141 1.04 13.54 -18.76
CA GLU A 141 2.19 12.74 -19.20
C GLU A 141 1.95 11.25 -18.91
N VAL A 142 1.35 10.89 -17.77
CA VAL A 142 0.94 9.51 -17.50
C VAL A 142 0.05 8.98 -18.62
N LEU A 143 -0.97 9.73 -19.10
CA LEU A 143 -1.83 9.31 -20.21
C LEU A 143 -1.07 9.08 -21.53
N GLN A 144 0.12 9.62 -21.69
CA GLN A 144 0.95 9.35 -22.87
C GLN A 144 1.62 7.98 -22.82
N HIS A 145 1.74 7.39 -21.61
CA HIS A 145 2.49 6.15 -21.36
C HIS A 145 1.62 5.01 -20.85
N ILE A 146 0.30 5.18 -20.84
CA ILE A 146 -0.69 4.13 -20.61
C ILE A 146 -1.61 3.99 -21.82
N ASP A 147 -2.24 2.84 -21.99
CA ASP A 147 -3.19 2.59 -23.07
C ASP A 147 -4.58 2.20 -22.57
N GLN A 148 -4.74 1.88 -21.30
CA GLN A 148 -6.03 1.54 -20.70
C GLN A 148 -6.14 2.08 -19.27
N VAL A 149 -7.36 2.48 -18.91
CA VAL A 149 -7.84 2.65 -17.55
C VAL A 149 -8.85 1.54 -17.29
N ILE A 150 -8.74 0.81 -16.20
CA ILE A 150 -9.51 -0.39 -15.91
C ILE A 150 -10.19 -0.22 -14.55
N PRO A 151 -11.53 -0.20 -14.47
CA PRO A 151 -12.22 -0.28 -13.17
C PRO A 151 -11.74 -1.52 -12.40
N PHE A 152 -11.51 -1.38 -11.10
CA PHE A 152 -10.96 -2.44 -10.30
C PHE A 152 -11.65 -2.53 -8.95
N ILE A 153 -12.05 -3.70 -8.54
CA ILE A 153 -12.46 -3.98 -7.18
C ILE A 153 -11.24 -4.54 -6.47
N GLU A 154 -10.59 -3.75 -5.63
CA GLU A 154 -9.52 -4.26 -4.81
C GLU A 154 -10.08 -5.05 -3.63
N LEU A 155 -9.42 -6.16 -3.32
CA LEU A 155 -9.71 -7.05 -2.21
C LEU A 155 -8.47 -7.16 -1.31
N PRO A 156 -8.14 -6.10 -0.56
CA PRO A 156 -6.95 -6.09 0.28
C PRO A 156 -7.15 -6.92 1.55
N ASP A 157 -6.03 -7.30 2.15
CA ASP A 157 -5.98 -8.02 3.41
C ASP A 157 -4.99 -7.34 4.37
N LEU A 158 -5.48 -6.69 5.39
CA LEU A 158 -4.63 -6.09 6.42
C LEU A 158 -4.11 -7.12 7.43
N VAL A 159 -3.63 -8.20 6.99
CA VAL A 159 -3.13 -9.44 7.62
C VAL A 159 -2.65 -9.41 9.09
N VAL A 160 -2.87 -8.32 9.84
CA VAL A 160 -2.39 -8.12 11.21
C VAL A 160 -3.50 -8.26 12.25
N GLN A 161 -3.12 -8.51 13.51
CA GLN A 161 -4.06 -8.68 14.63
C GLN A 161 -4.85 -7.41 14.92
N ALA A 162 -4.19 -6.25 14.88
CA ALA A 162 -4.77 -4.94 15.21
C ALA A 162 -4.57 -3.92 14.07
N PRO A 163 -5.36 -4.00 12.96
CA PRO A 163 -5.21 -3.09 11.81
C PRO A 163 -5.35 -1.61 12.17
N ALA A 164 -6.14 -1.28 13.20
CA ALA A 164 -6.32 0.09 13.67
C ALA A 164 -5.05 0.71 14.28
N GLN A 165 -4.05 -0.09 14.63
CA GLN A 165 -2.77 0.35 15.18
C GLN A 165 -1.67 0.49 14.11
N LEU A 166 -1.95 0.13 12.85
CA LEU A 166 -0.99 0.34 11.77
C LEU A 166 -0.78 1.84 11.53
N ASN A 167 0.47 2.18 11.24
CA ASN A 167 0.89 3.47 10.68
C ASN A 167 1.39 3.29 9.24
N GLY A 168 1.78 4.38 8.57
CA GLY A 168 2.28 4.33 7.18
C GLY A 168 3.37 3.28 6.95
N PRO A 169 4.49 3.28 7.72
CA PRO A 169 5.54 2.25 7.64
C PRO A 169 5.04 0.83 7.87
N GLY A 170 4.13 0.63 8.82
CA GLY A 170 3.50 -0.68 9.07
C GLY A 170 2.66 -1.17 7.89
N VAL A 171 1.88 -0.27 7.26
CA VAL A 171 1.13 -0.58 6.03
C VAL A 171 2.09 -0.92 4.89
N ALA A 172 3.20 -0.18 4.73
CA ALA A 172 4.22 -0.51 3.74
C ALA A 172 4.83 -1.89 3.99
N ALA A 173 5.15 -2.24 5.24
CA ALA A 173 5.76 -3.51 5.62
C ALA A 173 4.92 -4.74 5.23
N ILE A 174 3.59 -4.62 5.26
CA ILE A 174 2.65 -5.69 4.85
C ILE A 174 2.28 -5.62 3.36
N ASN A 175 3.15 -5.03 2.52
CA ASN A 175 2.93 -4.85 1.08
C ASN A 175 1.61 -4.13 0.76
N VAL A 176 1.24 -3.15 1.59
CA VAL A 176 0.02 -2.32 1.44
C VAL A 176 -1.26 -3.16 1.38
N GLY A 177 -1.28 -4.29 2.08
CA GLY A 177 -2.41 -5.21 2.09
C GLY A 177 -2.71 -5.87 0.74
N ALA A 178 -1.82 -5.81 -0.25
CA ALA A 178 -2.06 -6.39 -1.56
C ALA A 178 -2.36 -7.89 -1.47
N ARG A 179 -3.52 -8.32 -1.99
CA ARG A 179 -3.96 -9.72 -1.91
C ARG A 179 -4.65 -10.20 -3.18
N LEU A 180 -5.81 -9.66 -3.51
CA LEU A 180 -6.59 -9.99 -4.70
C LEU A 180 -7.26 -8.72 -5.23
N GLY A 181 -7.78 -8.81 -6.43
CA GLY A 181 -8.71 -7.86 -6.98
C GLY A 181 -9.30 -8.32 -8.29
N VAL A 182 -10.42 -7.74 -8.68
CA VAL A 182 -11.17 -8.10 -9.86
C VAL A 182 -11.13 -6.96 -10.87
N ALA A 183 -10.54 -7.23 -12.03
CA ALA A 183 -10.45 -6.26 -13.12
C ALA A 183 -11.76 -6.24 -13.93
N GLY A 184 -12.29 -5.03 -14.13
CA GLY A 184 -13.46 -4.78 -14.96
C GLY A 184 -13.13 -4.63 -16.45
N GLN A 185 -14.08 -4.10 -17.22
CA GLN A 185 -13.89 -3.85 -18.64
C GLN A 185 -12.92 -2.68 -18.87
N PRO A 186 -11.85 -2.86 -19.65
CA PRO A 186 -10.91 -1.80 -19.93
C PRO A 186 -11.52 -0.66 -20.75
N ILE A 187 -11.13 0.57 -20.40
CA ILE A 187 -11.45 1.79 -21.15
C ILE A 187 -10.15 2.21 -21.86
N ALA A 188 -10.18 2.28 -23.19
CA ALA A 188 -9.03 2.70 -23.97
C ALA A 188 -8.68 4.17 -23.73
N VAL A 189 -7.39 4.47 -23.61
CA VAL A 189 -6.93 5.87 -23.57
C VAL A 189 -7.01 6.47 -24.96
N PRO A 190 -7.69 7.61 -25.15
CA PRO A 190 -7.86 8.22 -26.46
C PRO A 190 -6.53 8.64 -27.13
N ALA A 191 -6.56 8.69 -28.45
CA ALA A 191 -5.38 9.08 -29.22
C ALA A 191 -5.17 10.60 -29.27
N THR A 192 -6.27 11.39 -29.33
CA THR A 192 -6.16 12.84 -29.51
C THR A 192 -5.93 13.57 -28.19
N ARG A 193 -5.24 14.71 -28.29
CA ARG A 193 -4.96 15.56 -27.12
C ARG A 193 -6.22 16.04 -26.42
N GLY A 194 -7.23 16.45 -27.18
CA GLY A 194 -8.49 16.97 -26.63
C GLY A 194 -9.25 15.92 -25.82
N GLU A 195 -9.37 14.70 -26.38
CA GLU A 195 -10.03 13.59 -25.70
C GLU A 195 -9.26 13.12 -24.45
N ARG A 196 -7.92 13.22 -24.43
CA ARG A 196 -7.12 12.93 -23.23
C ARG A 196 -7.39 13.92 -22.12
N TYR A 197 -7.54 15.22 -22.42
CA TYR A 197 -7.97 16.20 -21.41
C TYR A 197 -9.38 15.92 -20.91
N ALA A 198 -10.30 15.55 -21.79
CA ALA A 198 -11.64 15.14 -21.40
C ALA A 198 -11.63 13.89 -20.49
N LEU A 199 -10.74 12.92 -20.78
CA LEU A 199 -10.57 11.74 -19.91
C LEU A 199 -10.02 12.13 -18.52
N LEU A 200 -9.02 13.02 -18.45
CA LEU A 200 -8.49 13.50 -17.16
C LEU A 200 -9.59 14.13 -16.31
N ASP A 201 -10.36 15.02 -16.90
CA ASP A 201 -11.47 15.70 -16.26
C ASP A 201 -12.58 14.73 -15.81
N ALA A 202 -12.86 13.70 -16.64
CA ALA A 202 -13.79 12.64 -16.29
C ALA A 202 -13.29 11.79 -15.11
N LEU A 203 -12.00 11.44 -15.08
CA LEU A 203 -11.39 10.68 -13.99
C LEU A 203 -11.40 11.45 -12.67
N GLU A 204 -11.15 12.76 -12.69
CA GLU A 204 -11.19 13.61 -11.50
C GLU A 204 -12.60 13.72 -10.92
N ARG A 205 -13.59 13.89 -11.81
CA ARG A 205 -15.00 14.09 -11.43
C ARG A 205 -15.82 12.81 -11.27
N MET A 206 -15.28 11.66 -11.66
CA MET A 206 -16.00 10.40 -11.55
C MET A 206 -16.50 10.16 -10.13
N GLN A 207 -17.68 9.54 -10.04
CA GLN A 207 -18.23 9.04 -8.79
C GLN A 207 -18.21 7.51 -8.84
N VAL A 208 -17.75 6.91 -7.76
CA VAL A 208 -17.79 5.47 -7.59
C VAL A 208 -18.74 5.14 -6.46
N GLN A 209 -19.61 4.17 -6.67
CA GLN A 209 -20.57 3.69 -5.69
C GLN A 209 -20.40 2.19 -5.51
N LEU A 210 -20.41 1.77 -4.27
CA LEU A 210 -20.44 0.37 -3.88
C LEU A 210 -21.82 0.04 -3.35
N THR A 211 -22.47 -0.93 -3.97
CA THR A 211 -23.80 -1.40 -3.56
C THR A 211 -23.76 -2.89 -3.27
N ASN A 212 -24.62 -3.36 -2.36
CA ASN A 212 -24.84 -4.80 -2.17
C ASN A 212 -25.79 -5.37 -3.25
N ASN A 213 -26.03 -6.68 -3.19
CA ASN A 213 -26.93 -7.38 -4.10
C ASN A 213 -28.42 -6.96 -4.02
N GLN A 214 -28.79 -6.16 -3.02
CA GLN A 214 -30.12 -5.58 -2.85
C GLN A 214 -30.19 -4.14 -3.38
N GLY A 215 -29.10 -3.63 -3.98
CA GLY A 215 -29.00 -2.26 -4.48
C GLY A 215 -28.78 -1.20 -3.37
N GLN A 216 -28.55 -1.62 -2.14
CA GLN A 216 -28.30 -0.68 -1.04
C GLN A 216 -26.88 -0.11 -1.17
N LEU A 217 -26.77 1.23 -1.11
CA LEU A 217 -25.48 1.93 -1.12
C LEU A 217 -24.71 1.64 0.17
N LEU A 218 -23.50 1.10 0.04
CA LEU A 218 -22.60 0.79 1.15
C LEU A 218 -21.52 1.86 1.32
N ALA A 219 -20.99 2.38 0.20
CA ALA A 219 -19.98 3.44 0.20
C ALA A 219 -20.01 4.21 -1.13
N SER A 220 -19.48 5.42 -1.10
CA SER A 220 -19.24 6.23 -2.31
C SER A 220 -17.94 7.00 -2.19
N GLY A 221 -17.31 7.31 -3.31
CA GLY A 221 -16.10 8.11 -3.42
C GLY A 221 -16.06 8.89 -4.74
N LYS A 222 -15.09 9.77 -4.85
CA LYS A 222 -14.83 10.57 -6.05
C LYS A 222 -13.42 10.35 -6.53
N GLY A 223 -13.19 10.51 -7.84
CA GLY A 223 -11.84 10.46 -8.38
C GLY A 223 -10.89 11.47 -7.71
N SER A 224 -11.36 12.68 -7.43
CA SER A 224 -10.58 13.71 -6.74
C SER A 224 -10.17 13.34 -5.30
N ASP A 225 -10.76 12.33 -4.68
CA ASP A 225 -10.33 11.85 -3.36
C ASP A 225 -8.93 11.20 -3.40
N ILE A 226 -8.49 10.77 -4.59
CA ILE A 226 -7.17 10.19 -4.82
C ILE A 226 -6.20 11.31 -5.20
N LEU A 227 -5.51 11.90 -4.24
CA LEU A 227 -4.48 12.95 -4.44
C LEU A 227 -4.95 14.11 -5.36
N GLY A 228 -6.24 14.46 -5.30
CA GLY A 228 -6.85 15.50 -6.14
C GLY A 228 -7.17 15.09 -7.57
N GLN A 229 -6.44 14.11 -8.13
CA GLN A 229 -6.65 13.53 -9.47
C GLN A 229 -6.05 12.11 -9.49
N PRO A 230 -6.78 11.06 -9.89
CA PRO A 230 -6.34 9.67 -9.73
C PRO A 230 -4.97 9.34 -10.31
N LEU A 231 -4.61 9.91 -11.46
CA LEU A 231 -3.30 9.64 -12.08
C LEU A 231 -2.12 10.30 -11.33
N ASN A 232 -2.38 11.19 -10.35
CA ASN A 232 -1.34 11.66 -9.43
C ASN A 232 -0.76 10.50 -8.59
N ALA A 233 -1.54 9.45 -8.33
CA ALA A 233 -1.03 8.24 -7.68
C ALA A 233 0.01 7.52 -8.55
N VAL A 234 -0.17 7.53 -9.87
CA VAL A 234 0.81 6.95 -10.83
C VAL A 234 2.08 7.79 -10.87
N VAL A 235 1.94 9.13 -10.95
CA VAL A 235 3.11 10.06 -10.85
C VAL A 235 3.87 9.79 -9.57
N TRP A 236 3.18 9.68 -8.44
CA TRP A 236 3.81 9.42 -7.16
C TRP A 236 4.54 8.07 -7.11
N ILE A 237 3.94 6.99 -7.64
CA ILE A 237 4.60 5.67 -7.71
C ILE A 237 5.86 5.75 -8.59
N ALA A 238 5.79 6.40 -9.75
CA ALA A 238 6.92 6.53 -10.65
C ALA A 238 8.13 7.23 -9.98
N GLN A 239 7.87 8.18 -9.08
CA GLN A 239 8.90 8.87 -8.31
C GLN A 239 9.41 8.07 -7.09
N ALA A 240 8.61 7.12 -6.59
CA ALA A 240 8.90 6.34 -5.39
C ALA A 240 9.60 5.00 -5.68
N LEU A 241 9.67 4.56 -6.94
CA LEU A 241 10.33 3.34 -7.42
C LEU A 241 11.77 3.59 -7.80
#